data_90e283bc2c203956485edc77653d23d0
#
_entry.id   90e283bc2c203956485edc77653d23d0
#
_cell.length_a   1.000
_cell.length_b   1.000
_cell.length_c   1.000
_cell.angle_alpha   90.00
_cell.angle_beta   90.00
_cell.angle_gamma   90.00
#
_symmetry.space_group_name_H-M   'P 1'
#
loop_
_entity.id
_entity.type
_entity.pdbx_description
1 polymer ?
#
loop_
_entity_poly.entity_id
_entity_poly.type
_entity_poly.pdbx_seq_one_letter_code
_entity_poly.pdbx_strand_id
1 'polypeptide(L)'
;RSVRTDRGFEPMDAIPYMIACQRGAAAAQGAAFWDSAAAMGAMGGMERFVANGWAGKDYTHINFAGGREVARALADALHDGVRRSAHEREERRLREERSQCVADSLRQAVRERLMAPVAIK
;
A
#
# COMPACT_ATOMS: atom_id res chain seq x y z
N ARG A 1 13.22 17.55 -6.96
CA ARG A 1 13.82 18.90 -6.99
C ARG A 1 12.96 19.88 -6.21
N SER A 2 13.59 20.69 -5.36
CA SER A 2 12.95 21.81 -4.67
C SER A 2 13.38 23.13 -5.28
N VAL A 3 12.53 24.13 -5.17
CA VAL A 3 12.78 25.52 -5.59
C VAL A 3 12.73 26.42 -4.37
N ARG A 4 13.52 27.49 -4.40
CA ARG A 4 13.52 28.47 -3.33
C ARG A 4 12.33 29.41 -3.50
N THR A 5 11.55 29.54 -2.42
CA THR A 5 10.42 30.46 -2.30
C THR A 5 10.64 31.41 -1.12
N ASP A 6 9.72 32.33 -0.89
CA ASP A 6 9.75 33.21 0.29
C ASP A 6 9.59 32.44 1.61
N ARG A 7 9.09 31.23 1.57
CA ARG A 7 8.86 30.35 2.72
C ARG A 7 9.96 29.31 2.92
N GLY A 8 11.01 29.32 2.08
CA GLY A 8 12.10 28.34 2.11
C GLY A 8 12.18 27.53 0.84
N PHE A 9 12.64 26.27 0.94
CA PHE A 9 12.69 25.35 -0.18
C PHE A 9 11.43 24.49 -0.24
N GLU A 10 10.67 24.60 -1.32
CA GLU A 10 9.44 23.85 -1.56
C GLU A 10 9.58 22.96 -2.79
N PRO A 11 8.87 21.82 -2.85
CA PRO A 11 8.79 21.04 -4.08
C PRO A 11 8.27 21.90 -5.24
N MET A 12 8.74 21.62 -6.45
CA MET A 12 8.17 22.27 -7.65
C MET A 12 6.68 21.96 -7.74
N ASP A 13 5.87 22.95 -8.13
CA ASP A 13 4.40 22.83 -8.23
C ASP A 13 3.93 21.66 -9.09
N ALA A 14 4.72 21.27 -10.08
CA ALA A 14 4.42 20.12 -10.94
C ALA A 14 4.54 18.75 -10.24
N ILE A 15 5.26 18.66 -9.12
CA ILE A 15 5.53 17.37 -8.45
C ILE A 15 4.26 16.65 -7.97
N PRO A 16 3.31 17.31 -7.27
CA PRO A 16 2.06 16.66 -6.85
C PRO A 16 1.25 16.12 -8.02
N TYR A 17 1.17 16.88 -9.12
CA TYR A 17 0.44 16.45 -10.33
C TYR A 17 1.12 15.24 -10.98
N MET A 18 2.44 15.25 -11.08
CA MET A 18 3.20 14.14 -11.64
C MET A 18 3.00 12.86 -10.80
N ILE A 19 3.06 12.96 -9.48
CA ILE A 19 2.80 11.85 -8.55
C ILE A 19 1.39 11.31 -8.74
N ALA A 20 0.38 12.18 -8.83
CA ALA A 20 -1.00 11.78 -9.05
C ALA A 20 -1.19 11.05 -10.39
N CYS A 21 -0.59 11.56 -11.47
CA CYS A 21 -0.61 10.91 -12.78
C CYS A 21 0.07 9.54 -12.77
N GLN A 22 1.24 9.42 -12.16
CA GLN A 22 1.97 8.16 -12.03
C GLN A 22 1.18 7.12 -11.22
N ARG A 23 0.56 7.54 -10.11
CA ARG A 23 -0.29 6.69 -9.29
C ARG A 23 -1.51 6.19 -10.06
N GLY A 24 -2.17 7.09 -10.81
CA GLY A 24 -3.31 6.73 -11.66
C GLY A 24 -2.93 5.76 -12.77
N ALA A 25 -1.80 5.99 -13.44
CA ALA A 25 -1.30 5.10 -14.48
C ALA A 25 -0.94 3.71 -13.94
N ALA A 26 -0.28 3.64 -12.78
CA ALA A 26 0.03 2.39 -12.13
C ALA A 26 -1.24 1.60 -11.77
N ALA A 27 -2.23 2.28 -11.16
CA ALA A 27 -3.51 1.67 -10.81
C ALA A 27 -4.26 1.14 -12.04
N ALA A 28 -4.28 1.89 -13.14
CA ALA A 28 -4.93 1.47 -14.38
C ALA A 28 -4.28 0.23 -15.02
N GLN A 29 -3.01 0.00 -14.76
CA GLN A 29 -2.24 -1.15 -15.25
C GLN A 29 -2.10 -2.28 -14.23
N GLY A 30 -2.72 -2.18 -13.05
CA GLY A 30 -2.57 -3.16 -11.97
C GLY A 30 -1.15 -3.24 -11.41
N ALA A 31 -0.36 -2.17 -11.59
CA ALA A 31 1.01 -2.09 -11.09
C ALA A 31 1.06 -1.48 -9.68
N ALA A 32 2.03 -1.92 -8.88
CA ALA A 32 2.28 -1.28 -7.60
C ALA A 32 2.87 0.12 -7.79
N PHE A 33 2.49 1.04 -6.91
CA PHE A 33 3.03 2.39 -6.86
C PHE A 33 3.57 2.68 -5.47
N TRP A 34 4.81 3.14 -5.42
CA TRP A 34 5.44 3.60 -4.18
C TRP A 34 5.79 5.09 -4.30
N ASP A 35 5.27 5.89 -3.37
CA ASP A 35 5.49 7.34 -3.33
C ASP A 35 6.80 7.65 -2.59
N SER A 36 7.89 7.76 -3.34
CA SER A 36 9.20 8.10 -2.80
C SER A 36 9.24 9.51 -2.20
N ALA A 37 8.48 10.46 -2.72
CA ALA A 37 8.43 11.82 -2.19
C ALA A 37 7.78 11.84 -0.80
N ALA A 38 6.68 11.08 -0.61
CA ALA A 38 6.05 10.89 0.69
C ALA A 38 7.01 10.20 1.68
N ALA A 39 7.72 9.16 1.26
CA ALA A 39 8.71 8.46 2.08
C ALA A 39 9.89 9.35 2.49
N MET A 40 10.29 10.29 1.65
CA MET A 40 11.32 11.29 1.97
C MET A 40 10.83 12.38 2.94
N GLY A 41 9.52 12.51 3.18
CA GLY A 41 8.93 13.51 4.08
C GLY A 41 8.07 14.56 3.37
N ALA A 42 7.58 14.27 2.18
CA ALA A 42 6.70 15.13 1.39
C ALA A 42 7.25 16.59 1.26
N MET A 43 6.48 17.59 1.71
CA MET A 43 6.79 19.01 1.53
C MET A 43 8.14 19.44 2.15
N GLY A 44 8.60 18.84 3.23
CA GLY A 44 9.90 19.15 3.86
C GLY A 44 11.00 18.13 3.56
N GLY A 45 10.74 17.20 2.65
CA GLY A 45 11.61 16.04 2.44
C GLY A 45 13.04 16.39 2.06
N MET A 46 13.21 17.25 1.08
CA MET A 46 14.54 17.63 0.60
C MET A 46 15.31 18.48 1.61
N GLU A 47 14.64 19.38 2.33
CA GLU A 47 15.26 20.15 3.41
C GLU A 47 15.77 19.22 4.51
N ARG A 48 14.98 18.25 4.92
CA ARG A 48 15.39 17.23 5.88
C ARG A 48 16.59 16.43 5.38
N PHE A 49 16.62 16.05 4.10
CA PHE A 49 17.72 15.30 3.52
C PHE A 49 19.01 16.13 3.49
N VAL A 50 18.94 17.43 3.14
CA VAL A 50 20.09 18.33 3.20
C VAL A 50 20.57 18.53 4.63
N ALA A 51 19.67 18.75 5.58
CA ALA A 51 20.00 18.94 6.98
C ALA A 51 20.71 17.70 7.61
N ASN A 52 20.35 16.50 7.18
CA ASN A 52 20.96 15.25 7.62
C ASN A 52 22.21 14.85 6.81
N GLY A 53 22.65 15.67 5.85
CA GLY A 53 23.78 15.34 4.99
C GLY A 53 23.49 14.21 3.98
N TRP A 54 22.23 13.95 3.67
CA TRP A 54 21.78 12.90 2.74
C TRP A 54 21.56 13.43 1.32
N ALA A 55 21.61 14.75 1.14
CA ALA A 55 21.49 15.42 -0.14
C ALA A 55 22.48 16.58 -0.25
N GLY A 56 22.75 16.99 -1.49
CA GLY A 56 23.54 18.17 -1.79
C GLY A 56 22.79 19.47 -1.43
N LYS A 57 23.57 20.54 -1.18
CA LYS A 57 23.01 21.88 -0.90
C LYS A 57 22.29 22.51 -2.10
N ASP A 58 22.27 21.80 -3.22
CA ASP A 58 21.47 22.15 -4.40
C ASP A 58 20.00 21.76 -4.28
N TYR A 59 19.62 21.09 -3.19
CA TYR A 59 18.26 20.65 -2.90
C TYR A 59 17.63 19.82 -4.06
N THR A 60 18.48 19.09 -4.78
CA THR A 60 18.07 18.32 -5.95
C THR A 60 18.61 16.89 -5.93
N HIS A 61 19.89 16.74 -5.62
CA HIS A 61 20.57 15.46 -5.74
C HIS A 61 20.81 14.84 -4.36
N ILE A 62 20.30 13.65 -4.17
CA ILE A 62 20.64 12.81 -3.02
C ILE A 62 22.02 12.19 -3.23
N ASN A 63 22.77 12.04 -2.15
CA ASN A 63 24.05 11.34 -2.15
C ASN A 63 23.89 9.87 -1.75
N PHE A 64 25.01 9.16 -1.62
CA PHE A 64 25.00 7.72 -1.26
C PHE A 64 24.29 7.43 0.07
N ALA A 65 24.44 8.31 1.07
CA ALA A 65 23.75 8.16 2.36
C ALA A 65 22.24 8.34 2.21
N GLY A 66 21.80 9.36 1.44
CA GLY A 66 20.40 9.57 1.12
C GLY A 66 19.80 8.43 0.30
N GLY A 67 20.57 7.90 -0.65
CA GLY A 67 20.16 6.72 -1.41
C GLY A 67 19.89 5.50 -0.52
N ARG A 68 20.70 5.29 0.52
CA ARG A 68 20.47 4.21 1.51
C ARG A 68 19.19 4.43 2.30
N GLU A 69 18.87 5.66 2.69
CA GLU A 69 17.62 5.96 3.42
C GLU A 69 16.39 5.71 2.54
N VAL A 70 16.44 6.12 1.27
CA VAL A 70 15.36 5.83 0.30
C VAL A 70 15.21 4.32 0.09
N ALA A 71 16.32 3.61 -0.08
CA ALA A 71 16.30 2.16 -0.27
C ALA A 71 15.75 1.42 0.96
N ARG A 72 16.08 1.86 2.19
CA ARG A 72 15.53 1.30 3.42
C ARG A 72 14.02 1.52 3.47
N ALA A 73 13.54 2.73 3.21
CA ALA A 73 12.11 3.03 3.20
C ALA A 73 11.35 2.20 2.15
N LEU A 74 11.94 1.97 0.97
CA LEU A 74 11.37 1.08 -0.03
C LEU A 74 11.32 -0.38 0.45
N ALA A 75 12.41 -0.88 1.03
CA ALA A 75 12.46 -2.24 1.56
C ALA A 75 11.41 -2.47 2.66
N ASP A 76 11.26 -1.51 3.57
CA ASP A 76 10.25 -1.56 4.62
C ASP A 76 8.83 -1.58 4.02
N ALA A 77 8.56 -0.73 3.03
CA ALA A 77 7.26 -0.68 2.34
C ALA A 77 6.94 -2.00 1.62
N LEU A 78 7.93 -2.61 0.96
CA LEU A 78 7.78 -3.92 0.32
C LEU A 78 7.51 -5.03 1.35
N HIS A 79 8.26 -5.06 2.43
CA HIS A 79 8.08 -6.04 3.50
C HIS A 79 6.69 -5.93 4.14
N ASP A 80 6.23 -4.71 4.42
CA ASP A 80 4.89 -4.46 4.94
C ASP A 80 3.80 -4.83 3.94
N GLY A 81 4.02 -4.58 2.66
CA GLY A 81 3.12 -5.00 1.58
C GLY A 81 2.95 -6.52 1.52
N VAL A 82 4.06 -7.25 1.60
CA VAL A 82 4.03 -8.73 1.63
C VAL A 82 3.27 -9.25 2.84
N ARG A 83 3.53 -8.69 4.03
CA ARG A 83 2.83 -9.09 5.27
C ARG A 83 1.32 -8.84 5.18
N ARG A 84 0.90 -7.65 4.71
CA ARG A 84 -0.53 -7.34 4.50
C ARG A 84 -1.18 -8.29 3.52
N SER A 85 -0.56 -8.54 2.38
CA SER A 85 -1.09 -9.46 1.37
C SER A 85 -1.21 -10.90 1.89
N ALA A 86 -0.28 -11.35 2.73
CA ALA A 86 -0.37 -12.65 3.37
C ALA A 86 -1.56 -12.73 4.35
N HIS A 87 -1.74 -11.68 5.15
CA HIS A 87 -2.87 -11.59 6.09
C HIS A 87 -4.22 -11.55 5.37
N GLU A 88 -4.35 -10.73 4.34
CA GLU A 88 -5.57 -10.64 3.52
C GLU A 88 -5.93 -11.97 2.83
N ARG A 89 -4.91 -12.72 2.36
CA ARG A 89 -5.14 -14.07 1.80
C ARG A 89 -5.66 -15.04 2.84
N GLU A 90 -5.09 -15.01 4.04
CA GLU A 90 -5.51 -15.87 5.15
C GLU A 90 -6.94 -15.55 5.60
N GLU A 91 -7.27 -14.24 5.76
CA GLU A 91 -8.63 -13.83 6.10
C GLU A 91 -9.65 -14.26 5.03
N ARG A 92 -9.30 -14.16 3.75
CA ARG A 92 -10.15 -14.62 2.64
C ARG A 92 -10.39 -16.11 2.73
N ARG A 93 -9.34 -16.90 2.93
CA ARG A 93 -9.43 -18.35 3.10
C ARG A 93 -10.38 -18.72 4.25
N LEU A 94 -10.21 -18.08 5.41
CA LEU A 94 -11.07 -18.31 6.56
C LEU A 94 -12.54 -17.93 6.32
N ARG A 95 -12.80 -16.88 5.55
CA ARG A 95 -14.17 -16.49 5.15
C ARG A 95 -14.79 -17.53 4.21
N GLU A 96 -14.03 -18.01 3.24
CA GLU A 96 -14.48 -19.05 2.31
C GLU A 96 -14.78 -20.35 3.04
N GLU A 97 -13.91 -20.79 3.95
CA GLU A 97 -14.13 -21.97 4.80
C GLU A 97 -15.39 -21.86 5.66
N ARG A 98 -15.61 -20.68 6.30
CA ARG A 98 -16.84 -20.46 7.07
C ARG A 98 -18.09 -20.47 6.19
N SER A 99 -18.03 -19.83 5.03
CA SER A 99 -19.15 -19.84 4.09
C SER A 99 -19.49 -21.24 3.60
N GLN A 100 -18.48 -22.05 3.31
CA GLN A 100 -18.64 -23.42 2.91
C GLN A 100 -19.26 -24.27 4.04
N CYS A 101 -18.75 -24.13 5.26
CA CYS A 101 -19.29 -24.83 6.43
C CYS A 101 -20.78 -24.52 6.66
N VAL A 102 -21.18 -23.24 6.55
CA VAL A 102 -22.58 -22.83 6.65
C VAL A 102 -23.42 -23.44 5.53
N ALA A 103 -22.93 -23.41 4.30
CA ALA A 103 -23.63 -23.98 3.15
C ALA A 103 -23.83 -25.48 3.30
N ASP A 104 -22.82 -26.20 3.78
CA ASP A 104 -22.90 -27.64 4.00
C ASP A 104 -23.86 -28.00 5.14
N SER A 105 -23.84 -27.22 6.24
CA SER A 105 -24.78 -27.38 7.35
C SER A 105 -26.24 -27.16 6.89
N LEU A 106 -26.48 -26.15 6.05
CA LEU A 106 -27.81 -25.92 5.48
C LEU A 106 -28.26 -27.02 4.54
N ARG A 107 -27.38 -27.51 3.70
CA ARG A 107 -27.68 -28.67 2.81
C ARG A 107 -28.02 -29.90 3.59
N GLN A 108 -27.29 -30.17 4.67
CA GLN A 108 -27.58 -31.28 5.54
C GLN A 108 -28.95 -31.16 6.22
N ALA A 109 -29.25 -30.00 6.80
CA ALA A 109 -30.53 -29.74 7.44
C ALA A 109 -31.73 -29.86 6.47
N VAL A 110 -31.57 -29.36 5.23
CA VAL A 110 -32.60 -29.52 4.19
C VAL A 110 -32.79 -30.99 3.83
N ARG A 111 -31.71 -31.74 3.66
CA ARG A 111 -31.76 -33.16 3.35
C ARG A 111 -32.46 -33.98 4.44
N GLU A 112 -32.13 -33.70 5.70
CA GLU A 112 -32.77 -34.37 6.86
C GLU A 112 -34.27 -34.06 6.91
N ARG A 113 -34.67 -32.81 6.62
CA ARG A 113 -36.08 -32.41 6.63
C ARG A 113 -36.89 -33.01 5.48
N LEU A 114 -36.26 -33.17 4.30
CA LEU A 114 -36.92 -33.83 3.15
C LEU A 114 -37.03 -35.33 3.30
N MET A 115 -36.14 -35.96 4.05
CA MET A 115 -36.10 -37.41 4.27
C MET A 115 -36.83 -37.82 5.54
N ALA A 116 -37.33 -36.88 6.34
CA ALA A 116 -38.11 -37.18 7.52
C ALA A 116 -39.43 -37.88 7.12
N PRO A 117 -39.80 -39.00 7.73
CA PRO A 117 -41.06 -39.69 7.40
C PRO A 117 -42.25 -38.80 7.74
N VAL A 118 -43.16 -38.66 6.78
CA VAL A 118 -44.45 -37.97 7.02
C VAL A 118 -45.26 -38.79 8.02
N ALA A 119 -45.43 -38.30 9.21
CA ALA A 119 -46.33 -38.92 10.18
C ALA A 119 -47.78 -38.81 9.65
N ILE A 120 -48.26 -39.83 8.99
CA ILE A 120 -49.66 -39.93 8.62
C ILE A 120 -50.43 -40.30 9.90
N LYS A 121 -51.26 -39.33 10.38
CA LYS A 121 -52.26 -39.58 11.45
C LYS A 121 -53.53 -40.14 10.88
#